data_ed465f5084b51f172db45abf236caa20
#
_entry.id   ed465f5084b51f172db45abf236caa20
#
_cell.length_a   1.000
_cell.length_b   1.000
_cell.length_c   1.000
_cell.angle_alpha   90.00
_cell.angle_beta   90.00
_cell.angle_gamma   90.00
#
_symmetry.space_group_name_H-M   'P 1'
#
loop_
_entity.id
_entity.type
_entity.pdbx_description
1 polymer ?
#
loop_
_entity_poly.entity_id
_entity_poly.type
_entity_poly.pdbx_seq_one_letter_code
_entity_poly.pdbx_strand_id
1 'polypeptide(L)'
;MWSKIRSMMEGHPERLRVMRILIENGLGLRGNEVYLNDIEVPVVRIAKSAGVDRRTVDETIRMVETNPELKSLFSNLRSAGLSLRGVAKQLGLGVVEIVVEDPHKPGIIAGASQLFSEMGVSIRQALVDDPELSPEPKLVLIGDKQVPGEIIPRLLKIPGVTRVSVY
;
A
#
# COMPACT_ATOMS: atom_id res chain seq x y z
N MET A 1 12.06 3.13 5.53
CA MET A 1 11.13 3.30 6.70
C MET A 1 10.89 1.97 7.38
N TRP A 2 10.34 0.98 6.70
CA TRP A 2 9.99 -0.33 7.30
C TRP A 2 11.20 -1.11 7.81
N SER A 3 12.30 -1.14 7.07
CA SER A 3 13.57 -1.75 7.49
C SER A 3 14.05 -1.25 8.86
N LYS A 4 13.94 0.07 9.10
CA LYS A 4 14.31 0.69 10.36
C LYS A 4 13.38 0.28 11.51
N ILE A 5 12.06 0.30 11.26
CA ILE A 5 11.07 -0.14 12.26
C ILE A 5 11.31 -1.62 12.61
N ARG A 6 11.58 -2.45 11.61
CA ARG A 6 11.88 -3.87 11.81
C ARG A 6 13.11 -4.08 12.69
N SER A 7 14.17 -3.30 12.49
CA SER A 7 15.37 -3.33 13.35
C SER A 7 15.06 -2.91 14.80
N MET A 8 14.23 -1.87 14.98
CA MET A 8 13.81 -1.44 16.33
C MET A 8 12.95 -2.46 17.07
N MET A 9 12.27 -3.35 16.33
CA MET A 9 11.38 -4.40 16.86
C MET A 9 12.06 -5.77 16.95
N GLU A 10 13.38 -5.84 16.81
CA GLU A 10 14.12 -7.09 16.92
C GLU A 10 13.88 -7.72 18.31
N GLY A 11 13.56 -9.02 18.33
CA GLY A 11 13.15 -9.72 19.56
C GLY A 11 11.69 -9.52 20.00
N HIS A 12 10.91 -8.66 19.30
CA HIS A 12 9.50 -8.38 19.62
C HIS A 12 8.56 -8.65 18.43
N PRO A 13 8.40 -9.91 17.99
CA PRO A 13 7.64 -10.23 16.78
C PRO A 13 6.17 -9.82 16.85
N GLU A 14 5.55 -9.82 18.03
CA GLU A 14 4.17 -9.39 18.22
C GLU A 14 4.01 -7.88 18.01
N ARG A 15 4.91 -7.07 18.55
CA ARG A 15 4.91 -5.61 18.33
C ARG A 15 5.18 -5.29 16.86
N LEU A 16 6.04 -6.06 16.19
CA LEU A 16 6.29 -5.91 14.76
C LEU A 16 5.01 -6.15 13.94
N ARG A 17 4.19 -7.16 14.31
CA ARG A 17 2.88 -7.39 13.66
C ARG A 17 1.93 -6.20 13.85
N VAL A 18 1.89 -5.62 15.05
CA VAL A 18 1.09 -4.41 15.32
C VAL A 18 1.57 -3.24 14.44
N MET A 19 2.88 -2.94 14.43
CA MET A 19 3.46 -1.88 13.61
C MET A 19 3.15 -2.06 12.13
N ARG A 20 3.19 -3.29 11.65
CA ARG A 20 2.86 -3.64 10.27
C ARG A 20 1.42 -3.30 9.94
N ILE A 21 0.46 -3.70 10.78
CA ILE A 21 -0.97 -3.38 10.62
C ILE A 21 -1.18 -1.86 10.58
N LEU A 22 -0.53 -1.11 11.48
CA LEU A 22 -0.65 0.35 11.50
C LEU A 22 -0.18 0.97 10.18
N ILE A 23 0.98 0.55 9.68
CA ILE A 23 1.59 1.13 8.48
C ILE A 23 0.84 0.73 7.21
N GLU A 24 0.55 -0.56 7.02
CA GLU A 24 -0.12 -1.06 5.81
C GLU A 24 -1.52 -0.46 5.62
N ASN A 25 -2.16 -0.07 6.72
CA ASN A 25 -3.49 0.54 6.67
C ASN A 25 -3.48 2.07 6.80
N GLY A 26 -2.31 2.68 6.92
CA GLY A 26 -2.20 4.14 7.11
C GLY A 26 -2.84 4.61 8.41
N LEU A 27 -2.74 3.80 9.48
CA LEU A 27 -3.29 4.13 10.79
C LEU A 27 -2.32 5.06 11.54
N GLY A 28 -2.77 6.30 11.74
CA GLY A 28 -2.03 7.30 12.51
C GLY A 28 -2.31 7.24 14.00
N LEU A 29 -1.46 7.89 14.80
CA LEU A 29 -1.62 8.00 16.25
C LEU A 29 -1.83 9.46 16.65
N ARG A 30 -2.75 9.67 17.61
CA ARG A 30 -2.95 10.94 18.30
C ARG A 30 -2.95 10.64 19.81
N GLY A 31 -1.79 10.80 20.45
CA GLY A 31 -1.56 10.29 21.79
C GLY A 31 -1.69 8.76 21.83
N ASN A 32 -2.50 8.25 22.74
CA ASN A 32 -2.71 6.81 22.88
C ASN A 32 -3.84 6.24 21.99
N GLU A 33 -4.41 7.04 21.11
CA GLU A 33 -5.53 6.67 20.25
C GLU A 33 -5.07 6.44 18.80
N VAL A 34 -5.70 5.48 18.13
CA VAL A 34 -5.41 5.12 16.74
C VAL A 34 -6.49 5.63 15.83
N TYR A 35 -6.11 6.19 14.69
CA TYR A 35 -7.02 6.77 13.71
C TYR A 35 -6.77 6.28 12.29
N LEU A 36 -7.84 5.97 11.59
CA LEU A 36 -7.86 5.90 10.13
C LEU A 36 -8.35 7.26 9.62
N ASN A 37 -7.43 8.12 9.22
CA ASN A 37 -7.71 9.53 8.93
C ASN A 37 -8.35 10.24 10.13
N ASP A 38 -9.68 10.47 10.13
CA ASP A 38 -10.41 11.10 11.24
C ASP A 38 -11.34 10.14 11.99
N ILE A 39 -11.27 8.84 11.66
CA ILE A 39 -12.09 7.80 12.31
C ILE A 39 -11.23 7.10 13.35
N GLU A 40 -11.65 7.16 14.61
CA GLU A 40 -11.01 6.41 15.69
C GLU A 40 -11.18 4.90 15.49
N VAL A 41 -10.08 4.16 15.60
CA VAL A 41 -10.05 2.71 15.49
C VAL A 41 -9.76 2.11 16.86
N PRO A 42 -10.71 1.38 17.47
CA PRO A 42 -10.50 0.75 18.76
C PRO A 42 -9.33 -0.23 18.76
N VAL A 43 -8.42 -0.11 19.71
CA VAL A 43 -7.21 -0.96 19.82
C VAL A 43 -7.52 -2.46 19.84
N VAL A 44 -8.70 -2.86 20.36
CA VAL A 44 -9.14 -4.26 20.34
C VAL A 44 -9.30 -4.82 18.92
N ARG A 45 -9.64 -3.98 17.94
CA ARG A 45 -9.76 -4.37 16.53
C ARG A 45 -8.38 -4.59 15.92
N ILE A 46 -7.43 -3.74 16.27
CA ILE A 46 -6.04 -3.86 15.85
C ILE A 46 -5.42 -5.14 16.43
N ALA A 47 -5.63 -5.40 17.73
CA ALA A 47 -5.18 -6.60 18.41
C ALA A 47 -5.68 -7.87 17.69
N LYS A 48 -6.98 -7.91 17.37
CA LYS A 48 -7.58 -9.02 16.61
C LYS A 48 -6.96 -9.19 15.23
N SER A 49 -6.75 -8.11 14.48
CA SER A 49 -6.14 -8.15 13.14
C SER A 49 -4.68 -8.57 13.17
N ALA A 50 -3.91 -8.15 14.18
CA ALA A 50 -2.52 -8.51 14.37
C ALA A 50 -2.32 -9.91 14.99
N GLY A 51 -3.40 -10.54 15.50
CA GLY A 51 -3.31 -11.83 16.20
C GLY A 51 -2.50 -11.73 17.49
N VAL A 52 -2.72 -10.66 18.28
CA VAL A 52 -2.02 -10.39 19.53
C VAL A 52 -3.00 -9.95 20.62
N ASP A 53 -2.50 -9.89 21.86
CA ASP A 53 -3.22 -9.35 22.99
C ASP A 53 -3.42 -7.83 22.88
N ARG A 54 -4.54 -7.30 23.40
CA ARG A 54 -4.75 -5.85 23.52
C ARG A 54 -3.59 -5.16 24.22
N ARG A 55 -3.06 -5.76 25.27
CA ARG A 55 -1.93 -5.23 26.02
C ARG A 55 -0.70 -5.00 25.13
N THR A 56 -0.42 -5.92 24.20
CA THR A 56 0.67 -5.76 23.24
C THR A 56 0.48 -4.52 22.34
N VAL A 57 -0.76 -4.25 21.93
CA VAL A 57 -1.08 -3.03 21.15
C VAL A 57 -0.85 -1.78 22.00
N ASP A 58 -1.39 -1.74 23.23
CA ASP A 58 -1.24 -0.60 24.14
C ASP A 58 0.25 -0.33 24.45
N GLU A 59 1.07 -1.38 24.67
CA GLU A 59 2.52 -1.26 24.88
C GLU A 59 3.25 -0.76 23.63
N THR A 60 2.83 -1.21 22.44
CA THR A 60 3.41 -0.74 21.17
C THR A 60 3.12 0.74 20.94
N ILE A 61 1.90 1.18 21.20
CA ILE A 61 1.51 2.59 21.09
C ILE A 61 2.32 3.46 22.06
N ARG A 62 2.44 3.05 23.32
CA ARG A 62 3.26 3.78 24.30
C ARG A 62 4.73 3.88 23.86
N MET A 63 5.28 2.82 23.30
CA MET A 63 6.65 2.84 22.78
C MET A 63 6.77 3.84 21.61
N VAL A 64 5.79 3.88 20.70
CA VAL A 64 5.77 4.87 19.62
C VAL A 64 5.70 6.29 20.19
N GLU A 65 4.82 6.55 21.15
CA GLU A 65 4.66 7.87 21.77
C GLU A 65 5.93 8.34 22.53
N THR A 66 6.70 7.42 23.09
CA THR A 66 7.95 7.73 23.81
C THR A 66 9.16 7.89 22.90
N ASN A 67 9.10 7.41 21.67
CA ASN A 67 10.17 7.56 20.68
C ASN A 67 9.86 8.75 19.75
N PRO A 68 10.63 9.86 19.78
CA PRO A 68 10.32 11.09 19.03
C PRO A 68 10.20 10.86 17.53
N GLU A 69 11.01 9.97 16.96
CA GLU A 69 11.02 9.68 15.53
C GLU A 69 9.78 8.90 15.12
N LEU A 70 9.45 7.82 15.84
CA LEU A 70 8.23 7.05 15.59
C LEU A 70 6.99 7.89 15.82
N LYS A 71 6.97 8.71 16.87
CA LYS A 71 5.88 9.64 17.15
C LYS A 71 5.65 10.60 15.99
N SER A 72 6.72 11.22 15.49
CA SER A 72 6.63 12.12 14.33
C SER A 72 6.09 11.40 13.09
N LEU A 73 6.51 10.17 12.84
CA LEU A 73 6.04 9.37 11.72
C LEU A 73 4.54 9.04 11.86
N PHE A 74 4.15 8.45 12.99
CA PHE A 74 2.77 7.98 13.17
C PHE A 74 1.75 9.10 13.38
N SER A 75 2.15 10.27 13.91
CA SER A 75 1.25 11.43 13.98
C SER A 75 0.92 12.04 12.60
N ASN A 76 1.76 11.80 11.61
CA ASN A 76 1.56 12.27 10.23
C ASN A 76 1.10 11.19 9.26
N LEU A 77 1.10 9.91 9.68
CA LEU A 77 0.66 8.81 8.83
C LEU A 77 -0.83 8.91 8.55
N ARG A 78 -1.21 8.76 7.27
CA ARG A 78 -2.59 8.79 6.80
C ARG A 78 -2.79 7.73 5.73
N SER A 79 -4.01 7.23 5.64
CA SER A 79 -4.41 6.38 4.51
C SER A 79 -4.50 7.23 3.24
N ALA A 80 -3.97 6.71 2.15
CA ALA A 80 -4.00 7.38 0.85
C ALA A 80 -5.40 7.44 0.20
N GLY A 81 -6.38 6.87 0.81
CA GLY A 81 -7.76 6.84 0.32
C GLY A 81 -8.25 5.45 -0.07
N LEU A 82 -9.35 5.41 -0.83
CA LEU A 82 -9.95 4.16 -1.29
C LEU A 82 -9.16 3.53 -2.45
N SER A 83 -9.25 2.20 -2.60
CA SER A 83 -8.83 1.50 -3.80
C SER A 83 -10.05 1.07 -4.61
N LEU A 84 -10.12 1.47 -5.88
CA LEU A 84 -11.17 1.07 -6.81
C LEU A 84 -10.98 -0.36 -7.36
N ARG A 85 -9.83 -1.01 -7.10
CA ARG A 85 -9.49 -2.33 -7.66
C ARG A 85 -10.57 -3.39 -7.40
N GLY A 86 -11.07 -3.47 -6.17
CA GLY A 86 -12.07 -4.48 -5.78
C GLY A 86 -13.47 -4.25 -6.35
N VAL A 87 -13.78 -3.06 -6.82
CA VAL A 87 -15.09 -2.66 -7.36
C VAL A 87 -15.03 -2.26 -8.83
N ALA A 88 -13.87 -2.35 -9.46
CA ALA A 88 -13.64 -1.89 -10.83
C ALA A 88 -14.60 -2.54 -11.82
N LYS A 89 -14.79 -3.86 -11.74
CA LYS A 89 -15.69 -4.61 -12.61
C LYS A 89 -17.13 -4.11 -12.52
N GLN A 90 -17.64 -3.84 -11.31
CA GLN A 90 -19.00 -3.33 -11.09
C GLN A 90 -19.18 -1.91 -11.65
N LEU A 91 -18.09 -1.15 -11.72
CA LEU A 91 -18.08 0.21 -12.25
C LEU A 91 -17.75 0.28 -13.75
N GLY A 92 -17.58 -0.86 -14.42
CA GLY A 92 -17.20 -0.92 -15.84
C GLY A 92 -15.78 -0.42 -16.12
N LEU A 93 -14.93 -0.38 -15.11
CA LEU A 93 -13.53 0.03 -15.20
C LEU A 93 -12.62 -1.14 -15.56
N GLY A 94 -11.53 -0.87 -16.27
CA GLY A 94 -10.48 -1.85 -16.53
C GLY A 94 -9.35 -1.74 -15.51
N VAL A 95 -8.80 -2.87 -15.11
CA VAL A 95 -7.66 -2.94 -14.17
C VAL A 95 -6.48 -3.58 -14.87
N VAL A 96 -5.32 -2.96 -14.78
CA VAL A 96 -4.05 -3.50 -15.25
C VAL A 96 -3.09 -3.59 -14.08
N GLU A 97 -2.58 -4.78 -13.82
CA GLU A 97 -1.52 -5.03 -12.83
C GLU A 97 -0.21 -5.31 -13.54
N ILE A 98 0.82 -4.63 -13.12
CA ILE A 98 2.17 -4.73 -13.68
C ILE A 98 3.13 -5.12 -12.57
N VAL A 99 3.83 -6.25 -12.77
CA VAL A 99 4.93 -6.70 -11.90
C VAL A 99 6.24 -6.42 -12.62
N VAL A 100 7.23 -5.97 -11.87
CA VAL A 100 8.54 -5.58 -12.39
C VAL A 100 9.64 -6.36 -11.69
N GLU A 101 10.78 -6.51 -12.37
CA GLU A 101 11.96 -7.15 -11.82
C GLU A 101 12.59 -6.30 -10.69
N ASP A 102 12.69 -4.99 -10.92
CA ASP A 102 13.21 -4.02 -9.96
C ASP A 102 12.19 -2.89 -9.75
N PRO A 103 11.55 -2.83 -8.58
CA PRO A 103 10.54 -1.80 -8.28
C PRO A 103 11.13 -0.38 -8.14
N HIS A 104 12.45 -0.25 -8.03
CA HIS A 104 13.14 1.04 -7.98
C HIS A 104 13.49 1.58 -9.37
N LYS A 105 13.28 0.79 -10.42
CA LYS A 105 13.62 1.21 -11.79
C LYS A 105 12.71 2.35 -12.25
N PRO A 106 13.27 3.51 -12.64
CA PRO A 106 12.48 4.62 -13.15
C PRO A 106 11.87 4.32 -14.52
N GLY A 107 10.76 5.02 -14.85
CA GLY A 107 10.17 4.98 -16.18
C GLY A 107 9.00 4.01 -16.36
N ILE A 108 8.77 3.06 -15.45
CA ILE A 108 7.68 2.07 -15.57
C ILE A 108 6.31 2.76 -15.63
N ILE A 109 6.00 3.67 -14.69
CA ILE A 109 4.75 4.41 -14.65
C ILE A 109 4.58 5.26 -15.90
N ALA A 110 5.65 5.96 -16.31
CA ALA A 110 5.61 6.83 -17.50
C ALA A 110 5.30 6.03 -18.77
N GLY A 111 5.99 4.91 -18.99
CA GLY A 111 5.74 4.04 -20.14
C GLY A 111 4.33 3.43 -20.14
N ALA A 112 3.87 2.97 -18.99
CA ALA A 112 2.52 2.42 -18.86
C ALA A 112 1.44 3.49 -19.09
N SER A 113 1.61 4.69 -18.52
CA SER A 113 0.67 5.81 -18.70
C SER A 113 0.60 6.28 -20.16
N GLN A 114 1.73 6.29 -20.86
CA GLN A 114 1.76 6.62 -22.28
C GLN A 114 0.94 5.62 -23.10
N LEU A 115 1.09 4.32 -22.84
CA LEU A 115 0.30 3.28 -23.53
C LEU A 115 -1.19 3.41 -23.27
N PHE A 116 -1.61 3.76 -22.06
CA PHE A 116 -3.02 4.07 -21.75
C PHE A 116 -3.52 5.24 -22.59
N SER A 117 -2.74 6.32 -22.66
CA SER A 117 -3.06 7.50 -23.46
C SER A 117 -3.21 7.17 -24.95
N GLU A 118 -2.28 6.40 -25.51
CA GLU A 118 -2.31 5.97 -26.92
C GLU A 118 -3.56 5.12 -27.27
N MET A 119 -4.07 4.38 -26.28
CA MET A 119 -5.30 3.59 -26.42
C MET A 119 -6.58 4.41 -26.11
N GLY A 120 -6.45 5.69 -25.82
CA GLY A 120 -7.56 6.56 -25.46
C GLY A 120 -8.25 6.15 -24.15
N VAL A 121 -7.51 5.55 -23.23
CA VAL A 121 -7.98 5.18 -21.87
C VAL A 121 -7.43 6.18 -20.87
N SER A 122 -8.33 6.87 -20.17
CA SER A 122 -7.94 7.77 -19.07
C SER A 122 -7.65 6.96 -17.80
N ILE A 123 -6.56 7.29 -17.11
CA ILE A 123 -6.22 6.66 -15.82
C ILE A 123 -7.05 7.31 -14.73
N ARG A 124 -7.95 6.55 -14.12
CA ARG A 124 -8.79 7.00 -13.01
C ARG A 124 -8.09 6.85 -11.66
N GLN A 125 -7.27 5.80 -11.51
CA GLN A 125 -6.46 5.59 -10.31
C GLN A 125 -5.15 4.89 -10.68
N ALA A 126 -4.06 5.27 -10.03
CA ALA A 126 -2.78 4.60 -10.07
C ALA A 126 -2.32 4.29 -8.64
N LEU A 127 -1.99 3.06 -8.36
CA LEU A 127 -1.52 2.59 -7.07
C LEU A 127 -0.19 1.87 -7.26
N VAL A 128 0.78 2.20 -6.43
CA VAL A 128 2.10 1.53 -6.42
C VAL A 128 2.31 0.98 -5.03
N ASP A 129 2.58 -0.32 -4.95
CA ASP A 129 2.92 -0.95 -3.68
C ASP A 129 4.30 -0.50 -3.22
N ASP A 130 4.44 -0.29 -1.90
CA ASP A 130 5.75 -0.01 -1.30
C ASP A 130 6.61 -1.28 -1.33
N PRO A 131 7.83 -1.22 -1.93
CA PRO A 131 8.71 -2.38 -2.06
C PRO A 131 9.28 -2.89 -0.73
N GLU A 132 9.27 -2.07 0.33
CA GLU A 132 9.66 -2.53 1.67
C GLU A 132 8.54 -3.31 2.37
N LEU A 133 7.28 -3.08 2.02
CA LEU A 133 6.12 -3.68 2.67
C LEU A 133 5.57 -4.88 1.89
N SER A 134 5.60 -4.81 0.56
CA SER A 134 5.09 -5.86 -0.32
C SER A 134 6.21 -6.81 -0.76
N PRO A 135 6.01 -8.14 -0.64
CA PRO A 135 6.97 -9.12 -1.15
C PRO A 135 6.99 -9.18 -2.70
N GLU A 136 5.92 -8.78 -3.36
CA GLU A 136 5.80 -8.66 -4.82
C GLU A 136 5.12 -7.32 -5.13
N PRO A 137 5.88 -6.20 -5.15
CA PRO A 137 5.31 -4.89 -5.40
C PRO A 137 4.74 -4.79 -6.80
N LYS A 138 3.56 -4.18 -6.91
CA LYS A 138 2.83 -4.02 -8.18
C LYS A 138 2.52 -2.56 -8.44
N LEU A 139 2.54 -2.20 -9.72
CA LEU A 139 1.84 -1.03 -10.22
C LEU A 139 0.44 -1.48 -10.67
N VAL A 140 -0.60 -0.88 -10.11
CA VAL A 140 -1.99 -1.09 -10.50
C VAL A 140 -2.51 0.18 -11.14
N LEU A 141 -2.92 0.09 -12.41
CA LEU A 141 -3.57 1.16 -13.14
C LEU A 141 -5.04 0.81 -13.36
N ILE A 142 -5.92 1.73 -13.05
CA ILE A 142 -7.37 1.57 -13.24
C ILE A 142 -7.81 2.60 -14.29
N GLY A 143 -8.25 2.09 -15.42
CA GLY A 143 -8.78 2.90 -16.52
C GLY A 143 -10.24 3.31 -16.29
N ASP A 144 -10.67 4.39 -16.93
CA ASP A 144 -12.05 4.88 -16.91
C ASP A 144 -13.03 3.98 -17.69
N LYS A 145 -12.52 3.01 -18.42
CA LYS A 145 -13.23 1.98 -19.18
C LYS A 145 -12.41 0.70 -19.25
N GLN A 146 -12.98 -0.37 -19.80
CA GLN A 146 -12.27 -1.63 -20.02
C GLN A 146 -11.01 -1.40 -20.87
N VAL A 147 -9.91 -2.02 -20.43
CA VAL A 147 -8.62 -1.94 -21.12
C VAL A 147 -8.49 -3.13 -22.06
N PRO A 148 -8.29 -2.89 -23.38
CA PRO A 148 -8.12 -3.98 -24.34
C PRO A 148 -6.89 -4.84 -24.04
N GLY A 149 -7.03 -6.17 -24.22
CA GLY A 149 -5.94 -7.12 -23.97
C GLY A 149 -4.68 -6.92 -24.82
N GLU A 150 -4.81 -6.22 -25.97
CA GLU A 150 -3.67 -5.81 -26.83
C GLU A 150 -2.64 -4.93 -26.10
N ILE A 151 -2.99 -4.33 -24.96
CA ILE A 151 -2.04 -3.57 -24.14
C ILE A 151 -0.97 -4.50 -23.51
N ILE A 152 -1.29 -5.77 -23.25
CA ILE A 152 -0.38 -6.71 -22.56
C ILE A 152 0.97 -6.84 -23.27
N PRO A 153 1.04 -7.21 -24.56
CA PRO A 153 2.32 -7.35 -25.26
C PRO A 153 3.09 -6.02 -25.38
N ARG A 154 2.39 -4.90 -25.33
CA ARG A 154 3.02 -3.57 -25.35
C ARG A 154 3.63 -3.22 -23.99
N LEU A 155 2.92 -3.48 -22.90
CA LEU A 155 3.44 -3.30 -21.54
C LEU A 155 4.63 -4.20 -21.24
N LEU A 156 4.62 -5.45 -21.71
CA LEU A 156 5.73 -6.38 -21.56
C LEU A 156 7.01 -5.93 -22.28
N LYS A 157 6.93 -4.99 -23.24
CA LYS A 157 8.10 -4.37 -23.90
C LYS A 157 8.75 -3.26 -23.08
N ILE A 158 8.10 -2.78 -22.03
CA ILE A 158 8.69 -1.79 -21.12
C ILE A 158 9.82 -2.47 -20.36
N PRO A 159 11.06 -1.94 -20.43
CA PRO A 159 12.23 -2.57 -19.82
C PRO A 159 12.06 -2.76 -18.30
N GLY A 160 12.10 -4.01 -17.84
CA GLY A 160 11.95 -4.39 -16.43
C GLY A 160 10.55 -4.89 -16.06
N VAL A 161 9.57 -4.84 -16.97
CA VAL A 161 8.26 -5.47 -16.76
C VAL A 161 8.38 -6.98 -16.98
N THR A 162 7.93 -7.76 -16.01
CA THR A 162 8.01 -9.23 -16.03
C THR A 162 6.66 -9.90 -16.20
N ARG A 163 5.59 -9.29 -15.66
CA ARG A 163 4.24 -9.83 -15.75
C ARG A 163 3.20 -8.71 -15.85
N VAL A 164 2.19 -8.94 -16.68
CA VAL A 164 1.03 -8.06 -16.83
C VAL A 164 -0.23 -8.88 -16.75
N SER A 165 -1.21 -8.41 -15.97
CA SER A 165 -2.56 -8.97 -15.89
C SER A 165 -3.60 -7.88 -16.15
N VAL A 166 -4.65 -8.22 -16.90
CA VAL A 166 -5.76 -7.31 -17.22
C VAL A 166 -7.06 -7.97 -16.76
N TYR A 167 -7.93 -7.19 -16.11
CA TYR A 167 -9.21 -7.64 -15.54
C TYR A 167 -10.37 -6.76 -16.00
#